data_fe5bdead160e751432607041b66131a6
#
_entry.id   fe5bdead160e751432607041b66131a6
#
_cell.length_a   1.000
_cell.length_b   1.000
_cell.length_c   1.000
_cell.angle_alpha   90.00
_cell.angle_beta   90.00
_cell.angle_gamma   90.00
#
_symmetry.space_group_name_H-M   'P 1'
#
loop_
_entity.id
_entity.type
_entity.pdbx_description
1 polymer ?
#
loop_
_entity_poly.entity_id
_entity_poly.type
_entity_poly.pdbx_seq_one_letter_code
_entity_poly.pdbx_strand_id
1 'polypeptide(L)'
;MIEIQAVTQRFGNVEAVRHVDLSIRKGEIFGIIGRSGAGKSTLVRTLNLLNRPTSGRIVLDGQDLTSLSASQLREARRGIGMIFQHFNLLSSRSVYDNIALPLELAGKSKAQIAAKVEPLLELVGLTALRDRYPAQISGGQKQRVGIARALANDPKVLLSDEATSALDPETTRSILDLLRKINQELGLTIVLITHQMEVIKQICDRVAVMEAGQVIEQGEVLEVFRQPRHEVTRALIGDVIAHELPKGVLARLRERLARADGGQGTDHLFRFAFTGNDVDQPHLSEAVRRFNLNFNILHGQIDEIQGQAFGSLAILANGTQDNINQAMQYLREQGVVVEELNHVI
;
A
#
# COMPACT_ATOMS: atom_id res chain seq x y z
N MET A 1 17.22 -1.21 6.68
CA MET A 1 16.67 -0.64 7.94
C MET A 1 15.95 -1.70 8.76
N ILE A 2 14.95 -2.39 8.19
CA ILE A 2 14.28 -3.54 8.82
C ILE A 2 14.55 -4.77 7.97
N GLU A 3 14.99 -5.85 8.59
CA GLU A 3 15.15 -7.16 7.96
C GLU A 3 14.32 -8.20 8.71
N ILE A 4 13.47 -8.87 8.00
CA ILE A 4 12.66 -9.99 8.47
C ILE A 4 13.25 -11.23 7.81
N GLN A 5 13.75 -12.18 8.62
CA GLN A 5 14.49 -13.34 8.14
C GLN A 5 13.79 -14.62 8.60
N ALA A 6 13.15 -15.33 7.66
CA ALA A 6 12.47 -16.60 7.84
C ALA A 6 11.47 -16.60 9.03
N VAL A 7 10.75 -15.47 9.22
CA VAL A 7 9.87 -15.28 10.38
C VAL A 7 8.61 -16.13 10.25
N THR A 8 8.38 -16.94 11.29
CA THR A 8 7.15 -17.73 11.45
C THR A 8 6.49 -17.37 12.78
N GLN A 9 5.18 -17.18 12.76
CA GLN A 9 4.37 -16.93 13.96
C GLN A 9 3.21 -17.90 14.02
N ARG A 10 3.14 -18.69 15.10
CA ARG A 10 2.07 -19.64 15.39
C ARG A 10 1.23 -19.22 16.58
N PHE A 11 -0.06 -19.50 16.51
CA PHE A 11 -1.01 -19.42 17.64
C PHE A 11 -1.71 -20.79 17.73
N GLY A 12 -1.30 -21.61 18.69
CA GLY A 12 -1.72 -23.01 18.74
C GLY A 12 -1.34 -23.74 17.45
N ASN A 13 -2.32 -24.29 16.74
CA ASN A 13 -2.11 -25.02 15.50
C ASN A 13 -2.15 -24.14 14.24
N VAL A 14 -2.39 -22.82 14.38
CA VAL A 14 -2.51 -21.91 13.25
C VAL A 14 -1.20 -21.16 13.02
N GLU A 15 -0.59 -21.31 11.86
CA GLU A 15 0.53 -20.47 11.41
C GLU A 15 -0.03 -19.20 10.75
N ALA A 16 -0.07 -18.13 11.52
CA ALA A 16 -0.55 -16.83 11.04
C ALA A 16 0.48 -16.09 10.16
N VAL A 17 1.77 -16.38 10.34
CA VAL A 17 2.87 -15.92 9.49
C VAL A 17 3.77 -17.13 9.23
N ARG A 18 4.15 -17.35 7.96
CA ARG A 18 4.85 -18.56 7.50
C ARG A 18 6.10 -18.18 6.73
N HIS A 19 7.26 -18.37 7.36
CA HIS A 19 8.57 -18.20 6.73
C HIS A 19 8.69 -16.95 5.86
N VAL A 20 8.38 -15.79 6.47
CA VAL A 20 8.39 -14.50 5.77
C VAL A 20 9.79 -13.92 5.77
N ASP A 21 10.26 -13.54 4.58
CA ASP A 21 11.47 -12.78 4.33
C ASP A 21 11.10 -11.43 3.69
N LEU A 22 11.49 -10.31 4.33
CA LEU A 22 11.28 -8.97 3.82
C LEU A 22 12.44 -8.06 4.20
N SER A 23 12.79 -7.15 3.30
CA SER A 23 13.77 -6.09 3.55
C SER A 23 13.13 -4.72 3.28
N ILE A 24 13.14 -3.86 4.31
CA ILE A 24 12.60 -2.51 4.25
C ILE A 24 13.75 -1.52 4.37
N ARG A 25 13.87 -0.62 3.40
CA ARG A 25 14.96 0.36 3.31
C ARG A 25 14.76 1.49 4.34
N LYS A 26 15.82 2.21 4.65
CA LYS A 26 15.72 3.39 5.51
C LYS A 26 15.02 4.54 4.77
N GLY A 27 14.07 5.19 5.43
CA GLY A 27 13.35 6.34 4.90
C GLY A 27 12.26 6.03 3.89
N GLU A 28 12.03 4.74 3.53
CA GLU A 28 10.92 4.38 2.63
C GLU A 28 9.59 4.26 3.37
N ILE A 29 8.51 4.45 2.63
CA ILE A 29 7.16 4.09 3.05
C ILE A 29 6.82 2.74 2.42
N PHE A 30 6.76 1.70 3.23
CA PHE A 30 6.54 0.33 2.81
C PHE A 30 5.12 -0.14 3.14
N GLY A 31 4.38 -0.58 2.12
CA GLY A 31 3.03 -1.09 2.26
C GLY A 31 2.98 -2.61 2.43
N ILE A 32 2.09 -3.11 3.28
CA ILE A 32 1.77 -4.54 3.38
C ILE A 32 0.28 -4.69 3.12
N ILE A 33 -0.08 -5.40 2.05
CA ILE A 33 -1.46 -5.60 1.61
C ILE A 33 -1.83 -7.08 1.61
N GLY A 34 -3.11 -7.35 1.50
CA GLY A 34 -3.64 -8.72 1.42
C GLY A 34 -5.07 -8.79 1.95
N ARG A 35 -5.76 -9.89 1.69
CA ARG A 35 -7.12 -10.13 2.17
C ARG A 35 -7.20 -10.15 3.71
N SER A 36 -8.40 -10.03 4.25
CA SER A 36 -8.62 -10.25 5.69
C SER A 36 -8.12 -11.64 6.09
N GLY A 37 -7.42 -11.74 7.22
CA GLY A 37 -6.83 -13.02 7.67
C GLY A 37 -5.51 -13.40 7.00
N ALA A 38 -4.96 -12.63 6.07
CA ALA A 38 -3.68 -12.94 5.41
C ALA A 38 -2.43 -12.89 6.33
N GLY A 39 -2.57 -12.45 7.58
CA GLY A 39 -1.45 -12.40 8.55
C GLY A 39 -0.81 -11.03 8.74
N LYS A 40 -1.26 -9.99 8.04
CA LYS A 40 -0.67 -8.64 8.03
C LYS A 40 -0.48 -8.03 9.42
N SER A 41 -1.56 -7.89 10.20
CA SER A 41 -1.50 -7.32 11.56
C SER A 41 -0.65 -8.19 12.51
N THR A 42 -0.63 -9.52 12.30
CA THR A 42 0.27 -10.41 13.03
C THR A 42 1.72 -10.09 12.69
N LEU A 43 2.06 -9.93 11.42
CA LEU A 43 3.41 -9.60 10.98
C LEU A 43 3.87 -8.26 11.58
N VAL A 44 3.06 -7.19 11.51
CA VAL A 44 3.45 -5.88 12.09
C VAL A 44 3.58 -5.94 13.61
N ARG A 45 2.70 -6.66 14.30
CA ARG A 45 2.85 -6.87 15.76
C ARG A 45 4.07 -7.72 16.09
N THR A 46 4.54 -8.53 15.16
CA THR A 46 5.78 -9.28 15.31
C THR A 46 7.00 -8.37 15.08
N LEU A 47 6.92 -7.35 14.20
CA LEU A 47 8.02 -6.40 13.97
C LEU A 47 8.45 -5.63 15.23
N ASN A 48 7.52 -5.28 16.12
CA ASN A 48 7.85 -4.65 17.40
C ASN A 48 7.87 -5.67 18.57
N LEU A 49 7.84 -6.96 18.24
CA LEU A 49 7.81 -8.08 19.19
C LEU A 49 6.67 -8.00 20.23
N LEU A 50 5.55 -7.34 19.92
CA LEU A 50 4.32 -7.53 20.69
C LEU A 50 3.90 -9.00 20.65
N ASN A 51 4.09 -9.64 19.49
CA ASN A 51 4.06 -11.09 19.33
C ASN A 51 5.50 -11.55 19.06
N ARG A 52 6.10 -12.30 19.99
CA ARG A 52 7.44 -12.84 19.76
C ARG A 52 7.34 -13.95 18.72
N PRO A 53 8.14 -13.94 17.62
CA PRO A 53 8.05 -14.95 16.57
C PRO A 53 8.36 -16.34 17.12
N THR A 54 7.72 -17.36 16.58
CA THR A 54 7.98 -18.77 16.93
C THR A 54 9.36 -19.19 16.41
N SER A 55 9.74 -18.68 15.22
CA SER A 55 11.08 -18.86 14.64
C SER A 55 11.42 -17.70 13.73
N GLY A 56 12.69 -17.64 13.29
CA GLY A 56 13.22 -16.56 12.48
C GLY A 56 13.73 -15.39 13.30
N ARG A 57 14.18 -14.32 12.61
CA ARG A 57 14.79 -13.15 13.24
C ARG A 57 14.21 -11.85 12.66
N ILE A 58 14.22 -10.81 13.50
CA ILE A 58 13.84 -9.45 13.13
C ILE A 58 14.98 -8.53 13.52
N VAL A 59 15.61 -7.94 12.52
CA VAL A 59 16.72 -7.01 12.69
C VAL A 59 16.22 -5.61 12.37
N LEU A 60 16.41 -4.67 13.30
CA LEU A 60 16.10 -3.27 13.16
C LEU A 60 17.37 -2.45 13.32
N ASP A 61 17.77 -1.72 12.27
CA ASP A 61 18.96 -0.87 12.26
C ASP A 61 20.23 -1.62 12.71
N GLY A 62 20.37 -2.88 12.25
CA GLY A 62 21.48 -3.76 12.62
C GLY A 62 21.35 -4.49 13.94
N GLN A 63 20.32 -4.22 14.75
CA GLN A 63 20.07 -4.88 16.03
C GLN A 63 19.03 -5.99 15.89
N ASP A 64 19.41 -7.23 16.23
CA ASP A 64 18.47 -8.37 16.32
C ASP A 64 17.57 -8.20 17.54
N LEU A 65 16.30 -7.83 17.30
CA LEU A 65 15.31 -7.64 18.35
C LEU A 65 14.91 -8.96 19.02
N THR A 66 15.00 -10.08 18.31
CA THR A 66 14.56 -11.40 18.82
C THR A 66 15.50 -11.96 19.88
N SER A 67 16.76 -11.52 19.91
CA SER A 67 17.77 -11.91 20.90
C SER A 67 17.74 -11.08 22.18
N LEU A 68 16.98 -9.96 22.20
CA LEU A 68 17.00 -9.01 23.32
C LEU A 68 16.30 -9.56 24.57
N SER A 69 16.87 -9.20 25.73
CA SER A 69 16.20 -9.36 27.04
C SER A 69 14.98 -8.44 27.13
N ALA A 70 14.10 -8.69 28.08
CA ALA A 70 12.88 -7.89 28.28
C ALA A 70 13.16 -6.40 28.54
N SER A 71 14.26 -6.07 29.24
CA SER A 71 14.67 -4.67 29.49
C SER A 71 15.21 -3.99 28.23
N GLN A 72 16.09 -4.68 27.49
CA GLN A 72 16.63 -4.19 26.23
C GLN A 72 15.53 -4.01 25.18
N LEU A 73 14.56 -4.94 25.12
CA LEU A 73 13.43 -4.83 24.23
C LEU A 73 12.52 -3.64 24.55
N ARG A 74 12.29 -3.33 25.85
CA ARG A 74 11.56 -2.11 26.23
C ARG A 74 12.25 -0.85 25.73
N GLU A 75 13.58 -0.81 25.81
CA GLU A 75 14.35 0.32 25.29
C GLU A 75 14.31 0.39 23.76
N ALA A 76 14.52 -0.72 23.07
CA ALA A 76 14.43 -0.79 21.60
C ALA A 76 13.05 -0.35 21.07
N ARG A 77 11.97 -0.69 21.75
CA ARG A 77 10.60 -0.28 21.41
C ARG A 77 10.35 1.22 21.49
N ARG A 78 11.15 2.00 22.23
CA ARG A 78 11.07 3.47 22.20
C ARG A 78 11.43 4.04 20.82
N GLY A 79 12.31 3.34 20.10
CA GLY A 79 12.66 3.67 18.72
C GLY A 79 11.63 3.21 17.67
N ILE A 80 10.49 2.63 18.09
CA ILE A 80 9.43 2.15 17.22
C ILE A 80 8.11 2.83 17.60
N GLY A 81 7.63 3.75 16.76
CA GLY A 81 6.30 4.31 16.91
C GLY A 81 5.23 3.35 16.39
N MET A 82 4.04 3.34 17.00
CA MET A 82 2.93 2.54 16.51
C MET A 82 1.63 3.33 16.48
N ILE A 83 0.97 3.31 15.32
CA ILE A 83 -0.36 3.86 15.08
C ILE A 83 -1.33 2.69 14.99
N PHE A 84 -2.40 2.74 15.78
CA PHE A 84 -3.39 1.67 15.90
C PHE A 84 -4.66 2.01 15.14
N GLN A 85 -5.36 1.01 14.64
CA GLN A 85 -6.64 1.11 13.97
C GLN A 85 -7.72 1.85 14.80
N HIS A 86 -7.79 1.58 16.10
CA HIS A 86 -8.79 2.16 17.01
C HIS A 86 -8.25 3.32 17.87
N PHE A 87 -7.23 4.05 17.38
CA PHE A 87 -6.59 5.20 18.02
C PHE A 87 -5.92 4.88 19.37
N ASN A 88 -6.51 4.04 20.21
CA ASN A 88 -6.06 3.64 21.56
C ASN A 88 -5.68 4.85 22.43
N LEU A 89 -6.49 5.91 22.39
CA LEU A 89 -6.31 7.08 23.25
C LEU A 89 -6.89 6.82 24.63
N LEU A 90 -6.22 7.35 25.64
CA LEU A 90 -6.73 7.33 27.02
C LEU A 90 -7.83 8.40 27.13
N SER A 91 -9.07 7.96 27.37
CA SER A 91 -10.25 8.82 27.43
C SER A 91 -10.22 9.83 28.59
N SER A 92 -9.51 9.50 29.67
CA SER A 92 -9.32 10.33 30.86
C SER A 92 -8.19 11.34 30.73
N ARG A 93 -7.45 11.36 29.61
CA ARG A 93 -6.34 12.28 29.34
C ARG A 93 -6.67 13.23 28.20
N SER A 94 -6.18 14.49 28.30
CA SER A 94 -6.28 15.48 27.24
C SER A 94 -5.50 15.04 25.99
N VAL A 95 -5.64 15.78 24.88
CA VAL A 95 -4.82 15.62 23.67
C VAL A 95 -3.34 15.73 24.02
N TYR A 96 -2.97 16.79 24.76
CA TYR A 96 -1.60 16.98 25.24
C TYR A 96 -1.09 15.80 26.05
N ASP A 97 -1.84 15.34 27.04
CA ASP A 97 -1.42 14.26 27.93
C ASP A 97 -1.34 12.90 27.22
N ASN A 98 -2.17 12.67 26.19
CA ASN A 98 -2.05 11.48 25.35
C ASN A 98 -0.73 11.47 24.54
N ILE A 99 -0.30 12.63 24.03
CA ILE A 99 0.98 12.77 23.29
C ILE A 99 2.16 12.70 24.27
N ALA A 100 2.03 13.26 25.48
CA ALA A 100 3.05 13.27 26.52
C ALA A 100 3.33 11.88 27.10
N LEU A 101 2.36 10.98 27.08
CA LEU A 101 2.42 9.67 27.78
C LEU A 101 3.71 8.88 27.52
N PRO A 102 4.20 8.69 26.26
CA PRO A 102 5.45 7.95 26.03
C PRO A 102 6.66 8.61 26.68
N LEU A 103 6.68 9.94 26.78
CA LEU A 103 7.76 10.71 27.39
C LEU A 103 7.73 10.63 28.92
N GLU A 104 6.53 10.64 29.50
CA GLU A 104 6.33 10.38 30.95
C GLU A 104 6.85 9.00 31.32
N LEU A 105 6.49 7.95 30.53
CA LEU A 105 6.98 6.60 30.72
C LEU A 105 8.50 6.45 30.51
N ALA A 106 9.09 7.35 29.71
CA ALA A 106 10.54 7.46 29.52
C ALA A 106 11.23 8.25 30.65
N GLY A 107 10.50 8.76 31.66
CA GLY A 107 11.04 9.51 32.81
C GLY A 107 11.50 10.92 32.46
N LYS A 108 10.97 11.53 31.38
CA LYS A 108 11.34 12.91 30.98
C LYS A 108 10.74 13.93 31.94
N SER A 109 11.47 15.04 32.17
CA SER A 109 10.98 16.15 32.98
C SER A 109 9.84 16.91 32.28
N LYS A 110 9.00 17.63 33.03
CA LYS A 110 7.92 18.45 32.48
C LYS A 110 8.40 19.42 31.40
N ALA A 111 9.56 20.05 31.59
CA ALA A 111 10.15 20.95 30.62
C ALA A 111 10.54 20.23 29.31
N GLN A 112 11.13 19.05 29.40
CA GLN A 112 11.47 18.22 28.23
C GLN A 112 10.22 17.72 27.50
N ILE A 113 9.17 17.35 28.24
CA ILE A 113 7.87 16.95 27.67
C ILE A 113 7.26 18.12 26.91
N ALA A 114 7.16 19.30 27.51
CA ALA A 114 6.60 20.48 26.85
C ALA A 114 7.39 20.84 25.58
N ALA A 115 8.72 20.88 25.64
CA ALA A 115 9.57 21.16 24.50
C ALA A 115 9.39 20.20 23.33
N LYS A 116 8.89 18.98 23.58
CA LYS A 116 8.64 17.94 22.55
C LYS A 116 7.19 17.92 22.09
N VAL A 117 6.23 18.06 23.00
CA VAL A 117 4.80 17.92 22.67
C VAL A 117 4.27 19.14 21.91
N GLU A 118 4.71 20.35 22.24
CA GLU A 118 4.23 21.58 21.55
C GLU A 118 4.54 21.55 20.04
N PRO A 119 5.78 21.26 19.57
CA PRO A 119 6.04 21.13 18.13
C PRO A 119 5.26 19.97 17.48
N LEU A 120 5.00 18.87 18.20
CA LEU A 120 4.20 17.77 17.66
C LEU A 120 2.73 18.15 17.49
N LEU A 121 2.16 18.95 18.42
CA LEU A 121 0.81 19.51 18.28
C LEU A 121 0.71 20.43 17.05
N GLU A 122 1.72 21.23 16.81
CA GLU A 122 1.79 22.11 15.63
C GLU A 122 1.90 21.26 14.35
N LEU A 123 2.82 20.27 14.32
CA LEU A 123 3.03 19.39 13.17
C LEU A 123 1.74 18.68 12.71
N VAL A 124 0.93 18.21 13.68
CA VAL A 124 -0.32 17.52 13.38
C VAL A 124 -1.54 18.46 13.30
N GLY A 125 -1.35 19.79 13.50
CA GLY A 125 -2.41 20.80 13.40
C GLY A 125 -3.44 20.75 14.54
N LEU A 126 -3.01 20.40 15.77
CA LEU A 126 -3.89 20.23 16.91
C LEU A 126 -3.62 21.22 18.07
N THR A 127 -2.83 22.27 17.89
CA THR A 127 -2.46 23.24 18.92
C THR A 127 -3.70 23.82 19.63
N ALA A 128 -4.74 24.20 18.90
CA ALA A 128 -5.98 24.73 19.44
C ALA A 128 -6.83 23.71 20.23
N LEU A 129 -6.52 22.42 20.09
CA LEU A 129 -7.24 21.32 20.73
C LEU A 129 -6.44 20.67 21.87
N ARG A 130 -5.32 21.27 22.26
CA ARG A 130 -4.36 20.79 23.26
C ARG A 130 -5.02 20.23 24.53
N ASP A 131 -5.96 20.97 25.10
CA ASP A 131 -6.60 20.66 26.39
C ASP A 131 -7.95 19.94 26.23
N ARG A 132 -8.35 19.59 24.97
CA ARG A 132 -9.55 18.79 24.70
C ARG A 132 -9.31 17.32 25.02
N TYR A 133 -10.40 16.64 25.33
CA TYR A 133 -10.41 15.17 25.58
C TYR A 133 -10.83 14.39 24.33
N PRO A 134 -10.50 13.11 24.23
CA PRO A 134 -10.89 12.29 23.08
C PRO A 134 -12.37 12.31 22.72
N ALA A 135 -13.26 12.43 23.69
CA ALA A 135 -14.70 12.54 23.44
C ALA A 135 -15.12 13.84 22.75
N GLN A 136 -14.27 14.88 22.74
CA GLN A 136 -14.54 16.21 22.22
C GLN A 136 -13.95 16.46 20.82
N ILE A 137 -13.30 15.47 20.23
CA ILE A 137 -12.59 15.60 18.95
C ILE A 137 -13.06 14.54 17.94
N SER A 138 -12.95 14.86 16.64
CA SER A 138 -13.34 13.97 15.55
C SER A 138 -12.44 12.75 15.41
N GLY A 139 -12.86 11.76 14.60
CA GLY A 139 -12.06 10.56 14.29
C GLY A 139 -10.71 10.91 13.68
N GLY A 140 -10.66 11.80 12.69
CA GLY A 140 -9.42 12.26 12.07
C GLY A 140 -8.51 13.01 13.05
N GLN A 141 -9.07 13.81 13.96
CA GLN A 141 -8.31 14.47 15.03
C GLN A 141 -7.74 13.45 16.03
N LYS A 142 -8.51 12.41 16.39
CA LYS A 142 -8.00 11.29 17.23
C LYS A 142 -6.84 10.58 16.56
N GLN A 143 -6.90 10.38 15.23
CA GLN A 143 -5.82 9.77 14.47
C GLN A 143 -4.56 10.64 14.49
N ARG A 144 -4.69 11.95 14.31
CA ARG A 144 -3.58 12.90 14.42
C ARG A 144 -2.94 12.91 15.81
N VAL A 145 -3.72 12.76 16.89
CA VAL A 145 -3.20 12.56 18.25
C VAL A 145 -2.40 11.26 18.33
N GLY A 146 -2.92 10.16 17.77
CA GLY A 146 -2.24 8.86 17.68
C GLY A 146 -0.90 8.94 16.98
N ILE A 147 -0.84 9.68 15.86
CA ILE A 147 0.40 9.94 15.09
C ILE A 147 1.39 10.74 15.94
N ALA A 148 0.98 11.87 16.53
CA ALA A 148 1.84 12.69 17.37
C ALA A 148 2.39 11.91 18.57
N ARG A 149 1.55 11.10 19.23
CA ARG A 149 1.98 10.21 20.31
C ARG A 149 3.02 9.18 19.85
N ALA A 150 2.83 8.60 18.67
CA ALA A 150 3.78 7.63 18.10
C ALA A 150 5.15 8.27 17.79
N LEU A 151 5.19 9.57 17.48
CA LEU A 151 6.40 10.35 17.20
C LEU A 151 7.11 10.88 18.46
N ALA A 152 6.48 10.83 19.63
CA ALA A 152 6.96 11.52 20.83
C ALA A 152 8.40 11.13 21.27
N ASN A 153 8.79 9.86 21.09
CA ASN A 153 10.12 9.35 21.43
C ASN A 153 11.14 9.40 20.30
N ASP A 154 10.94 10.19 19.25
CA ASP A 154 11.81 10.25 18.06
C ASP A 154 12.07 8.86 17.47
N PRO A 155 11.02 8.12 17.06
CA PRO A 155 11.19 6.77 16.57
C PRO A 155 11.97 6.77 15.24
N LYS A 156 12.69 5.67 14.99
CA LYS A 156 13.35 5.41 13.70
C LYS A 156 12.39 4.79 12.69
N VAL A 157 11.36 4.12 13.19
CA VAL A 157 10.33 3.42 12.42
C VAL A 157 8.95 3.74 12.98
N LEU A 158 8.00 3.96 12.08
CA LEU A 158 6.59 4.10 12.39
C LEU A 158 5.83 2.92 11.78
N LEU A 159 5.22 2.12 12.64
CA LEU A 159 4.33 1.03 12.24
C LEU A 159 2.89 1.50 12.26
N SER A 160 2.13 1.24 11.22
CA SER A 160 0.73 1.65 11.08
C SER A 160 -0.15 0.43 10.80
N ASP A 161 -1.01 0.08 11.75
CA ASP A 161 -1.97 -1.04 11.62
C ASP A 161 -3.35 -0.47 11.25
N GLU A 162 -3.68 -0.48 9.95
CA GLU A 162 -4.97 -0.03 9.37
C GLU A 162 -5.44 1.37 9.85
N ALA A 163 -4.52 2.31 9.96
CA ALA A 163 -4.74 3.63 10.56
C ALA A 163 -5.81 4.50 9.88
N THR A 164 -6.25 4.17 8.65
CA THR A 164 -7.22 4.94 7.88
C THR A 164 -8.55 4.23 7.65
N SER A 165 -8.69 2.96 8.06
CA SER A 165 -9.85 2.12 7.74
C SER A 165 -11.19 2.62 8.32
N ALA A 166 -11.15 3.42 9.38
CA ALA A 166 -12.32 3.97 10.06
C ALA A 166 -12.60 5.45 9.72
N LEU A 167 -11.90 6.01 8.72
CA LEU A 167 -11.99 7.42 8.34
C LEU A 167 -12.69 7.57 6.99
N ASP A 168 -13.31 8.73 6.78
CA ASP A 168 -13.85 9.12 5.49
C ASP A 168 -12.71 9.40 4.47
N PRO A 169 -13.00 9.42 3.16
CA PRO A 169 -11.98 9.57 2.13
C PRO A 169 -11.17 10.87 2.21
N GLU A 170 -11.80 11.99 2.58
CA GLU A 170 -11.14 13.29 2.67
C GLU A 170 -10.17 13.32 3.87
N THR A 171 -10.64 12.84 5.01
CA THR A 171 -9.81 12.68 6.21
C THR A 171 -8.66 11.72 5.95
N THR A 172 -8.90 10.61 5.24
CA THR A 172 -7.87 9.64 4.86
C THR A 172 -6.76 10.32 4.06
N ARG A 173 -7.08 11.07 3.00
CA ARG A 173 -6.09 11.82 2.21
C ARG A 173 -5.26 12.76 3.09
N SER A 174 -5.92 13.54 3.95
CA SER A 174 -5.27 14.45 4.88
C SER A 174 -4.29 13.76 5.84
N ILE A 175 -4.60 12.55 6.30
CA ILE A 175 -3.71 11.74 7.15
C ILE A 175 -2.53 11.19 6.32
N LEU A 176 -2.76 10.75 5.09
CA LEU A 176 -1.71 10.25 4.21
C LEU A 176 -0.72 11.36 3.83
N ASP A 177 -1.21 12.56 3.53
CA ASP A 177 -0.38 13.74 3.26
C ASP A 177 0.48 14.10 4.48
N LEU A 178 -0.10 14.03 5.69
CA LEU A 178 0.63 14.22 6.93
C LEU A 178 1.73 13.16 7.11
N LEU A 179 1.44 11.88 6.87
CA LEU A 179 2.43 10.80 6.96
C LEU A 179 3.55 10.97 5.93
N ARG A 180 3.23 11.37 4.70
CA ARG A 180 4.23 11.67 3.66
C ARG A 180 5.12 12.84 4.08
N LYS A 181 4.53 13.92 4.60
CA LYS A 181 5.27 15.07 5.13
C LYS A 181 6.22 14.65 6.26
N ILE A 182 5.75 13.88 7.22
CA ILE A 182 6.56 13.36 8.33
C ILE A 182 7.72 12.49 7.81
N ASN A 183 7.45 11.59 6.84
CA ASN A 183 8.50 10.76 6.22
C ASN A 183 9.59 11.63 5.58
N GLN A 184 9.21 12.64 4.79
CA GLN A 184 10.14 13.52 4.08
C GLN A 184 10.94 14.42 5.02
N GLU A 185 10.29 15.05 5.99
CA GLU A 185 10.93 16.01 6.90
C GLU A 185 11.84 15.33 7.94
N LEU A 186 11.44 14.13 8.42
CA LEU A 186 12.16 13.43 9.48
C LEU A 186 13.02 12.27 8.96
N GLY A 187 12.96 11.92 7.68
CA GLY A 187 13.61 10.73 7.12
C GLY A 187 13.12 9.43 7.76
N LEU A 188 11.87 9.42 8.26
CA LEU A 188 11.30 8.34 9.04
C LEU A 188 10.89 7.17 8.14
N THR A 189 11.31 5.94 8.48
CA THR A 189 10.81 4.74 7.80
C THR A 189 9.40 4.43 8.27
N ILE A 190 8.47 4.24 7.34
CA ILE A 190 7.06 3.95 7.66
C ILE A 190 6.68 2.58 7.09
N VAL A 191 6.11 1.71 7.93
CA VAL A 191 5.51 0.44 7.51
C VAL A 191 4.02 0.51 7.77
N LEU A 192 3.21 0.45 6.72
CA LEU A 192 1.77 0.51 6.87
C LEU A 192 1.06 -0.74 6.35
N ILE A 193 0.07 -1.16 7.12
CA ILE A 193 -0.88 -2.18 6.70
C ILE A 193 -2.16 -1.52 6.25
N THR A 194 -2.67 -1.97 5.12
CA THR A 194 -3.98 -1.58 4.64
C THR A 194 -4.57 -2.66 3.72
N HIS A 195 -5.88 -2.66 3.57
CA HIS A 195 -6.58 -3.34 2.50
C HIS A 195 -7.05 -2.36 1.41
N GLN A 196 -6.79 -1.05 1.57
CA GLN A 196 -7.16 0.01 0.64
C GLN A 196 -6.01 0.27 -0.34
N MET A 197 -6.20 -0.14 -1.60
CA MET A 197 -5.17 0.03 -2.64
C MET A 197 -4.88 1.51 -2.94
N GLU A 198 -5.87 2.39 -2.76
CA GLU A 198 -5.70 3.85 -2.90
C GLU A 198 -4.61 4.39 -1.95
N VAL A 199 -4.56 3.86 -0.72
CA VAL A 199 -3.51 4.24 0.25
C VAL A 199 -2.12 3.86 -0.27
N ILE A 200 -1.99 2.64 -0.84
CA ILE A 200 -0.73 2.16 -1.39
C ILE A 200 -0.27 3.04 -2.56
N LYS A 201 -1.16 3.30 -3.52
CA LYS A 201 -0.87 4.17 -4.67
C LYS A 201 -0.41 5.55 -4.25
N GLN A 202 -1.07 6.12 -3.23
CA GLN A 202 -0.86 7.50 -2.85
C GLN A 202 0.49 7.70 -2.16
N ILE A 203 0.92 6.83 -1.24
CA ILE A 203 2.09 7.14 -0.41
C ILE A 203 3.19 6.07 -0.34
N CYS A 204 2.96 4.82 -0.75
CA CYS A 204 3.98 3.77 -0.58
C CYS A 204 4.98 3.74 -1.73
N ASP A 205 6.26 3.58 -1.40
CA ASP A 205 7.33 3.39 -2.38
C ASP A 205 7.35 1.95 -2.88
N ARG A 206 7.27 1.00 -1.94
CA ARG A 206 7.24 -0.43 -2.21
C ARG A 206 6.11 -1.10 -1.46
N VAL A 207 5.71 -2.27 -1.95
CA VAL A 207 4.62 -3.04 -1.39
C VAL A 207 4.98 -4.53 -1.31
N ALA A 208 4.47 -5.20 -0.28
CA ALA A 208 4.42 -6.65 -0.19
C ALA A 208 2.96 -7.12 -0.14
N VAL A 209 2.63 -8.12 -0.93
CA VAL A 209 1.32 -8.76 -0.96
C VAL A 209 1.38 -10.03 -0.13
N MET A 210 0.49 -10.15 0.84
CA MET A 210 0.40 -11.32 1.70
C MET A 210 -0.85 -12.14 1.43
N GLU A 211 -0.69 -13.45 1.42
CA GLU A 211 -1.76 -14.43 1.40
C GLU A 211 -1.43 -15.62 2.29
N ALA A 212 -2.41 -16.09 3.07
CA ALA A 212 -2.29 -17.29 3.94
C ALA A 212 -0.99 -17.33 4.79
N GLY A 213 -0.56 -16.13 5.29
CA GLY A 213 0.64 -16.00 6.12
C GLY A 213 1.96 -15.85 5.37
N GLN A 214 1.97 -15.86 4.06
CA GLN A 214 3.17 -15.76 3.21
C GLN A 214 3.18 -14.45 2.41
N VAL A 215 4.39 -13.99 2.07
CA VAL A 215 4.57 -12.94 1.06
C VAL A 215 4.62 -13.62 -0.31
N ILE A 216 3.63 -13.33 -1.15
CA ILE A 216 3.49 -13.94 -2.49
C ILE A 216 4.05 -13.06 -3.60
N GLU A 217 4.12 -11.76 -3.36
CA GLU A 217 4.68 -10.79 -4.31
C GLU A 217 5.21 -9.57 -3.55
N GLN A 218 6.29 -8.95 -4.03
CA GLN A 218 6.81 -7.69 -3.51
C GLN A 218 7.57 -6.93 -4.60
N GLY A 219 7.55 -5.60 -4.52
CA GLY A 219 8.24 -4.74 -5.47
C GLY A 219 7.94 -3.25 -5.26
N GLU A 220 8.45 -2.43 -6.16
CA GLU A 220 8.05 -1.02 -6.28
C GLU A 220 6.55 -0.96 -6.61
N VAL A 221 5.82 -0.02 -6.01
CA VAL A 221 4.34 0.05 -6.18
C VAL A 221 3.96 0.12 -7.66
N LEU A 222 4.63 0.98 -8.43
CA LEU A 222 4.34 1.14 -9.86
C LEU A 222 4.51 -0.18 -10.63
N GLU A 223 5.57 -0.95 -10.35
CA GLU A 223 5.83 -2.23 -11.01
C GLU A 223 4.77 -3.28 -10.67
N VAL A 224 4.42 -3.41 -9.38
CA VAL A 224 3.40 -4.38 -8.92
C VAL A 224 2.03 -4.03 -9.50
N PHE A 225 1.70 -2.74 -9.65
CA PHE A 225 0.44 -2.29 -10.26
C PHE A 225 0.45 -2.43 -11.79
N ARG A 226 1.59 -2.17 -12.44
CA ARG A 226 1.74 -2.27 -13.90
C ARG A 226 1.66 -3.72 -14.37
N GLN A 227 2.32 -4.64 -13.64
CA GLN A 227 2.46 -6.04 -14.04
C GLN A 227 2.36 -6.98 -12.84
N PRO A 228 1.16 -7.12 -12.24
CA PRO A 228 0.95 -8.04 -11.14
C PRO A 228 1.18 -9.49 -11.59
N ARG A 229 2.07 -10.20 -10.90
CA ARG A 229 2.50 -11.56 -11.28
C ARG A 229 1.59 -12.62 -10.70
N HIS A 230 1.05 -12.37 -9.48
CA HIS A 230 0.22 -13.34 -8.78
C HIS A 230 -1.27 -13.03 -8.96
N GLU A 231 -2.10 -14.07 -9.07
CA GLU A 231 -3.56 -13.94 -9.26
C GLU A 231 -4.23 -13.15 -8.13
N VAL A 232 -3.81 -13.38 -6.88
CA VAL A 232 -4.32 -12.63 -5.72
C VAL A 232 -3.96 -11.14 -5.81
N THR A 233 -2.77 -10.83 -6.29
CA THR A 233 -2.35 -9.43 -6.53
C THR A 233 -3.24 -8.79 -7.59
N ARG A 234 -3.49 -9.48 -8.71
CA ARG A 234 -4.42 -9.01 -9.77
C ARG A 234 -5.80 -8.73 -9.21
N ALA A 235 -6.34 -9.66 -8.41
CA ALA A 235 -7.66 -9.49 -7.80
C ALA A 235 -7.72 -8.32 -6.80
N LEU A 236 -6.66 -8.09 -6.00
CA LEU A 236 -6.60 -6.97 -5.05
C LEU A 236 -6.48 -5.61 -5.75
N ILE A 237 -5.75 -5.56 -6.86
CA ILE A 237 -5.54 -4.34 -7.63
C ILE A 237 -6.72 -4.08 -8.58
N GLY A 238 -7.45 -5.15 -8.96
CA GLY A 238 -8.52 -5.11 -9.94
C GLY A 238 -9.66 -4.14 -9.61
N ASP A 239 -9.92 -3.92 -8.33
CA ASP A 239 -10.93 -2.95 -7.88
C ASP A 239 -10.52 -1.49 -8.12
N VAL A 240 -9.22 -1.24 -8.28
CA VAL A 240 -8.64 0.12 -8.40
C VAL A 240 -8.16 0.42 -9.81
N ILE A 241 -7.66 -0.59 -10.47
CA ILE A 241 -7.26 -0.52 -11.89
C ILE A 241 -8.21 -1.46 -12.62
N ALA A 242 -9.04 -0.93 -13.48
CA ALA A 242 -10.04 -1.67 -14.26
C ALA A 242 -9.48 -2.97 -14.90
N HIS A 243 -9.22 -3.98 -14.06
CA HIS A 243 -8.74 -5.28 -14.49
C HIS A 243 -9.87 -6.17 -15.00
N GLU A 244 -11.10 -5.97 -14.49
CA GLU A 244 -12.24 -6.75 -14.89
C GLU A 244 -13.22 -5.92 -15.73
N LEU A 245 -13.59 -6.47 -16.88
CA LEU A 245 -14.65 -5.90 -17.67
C LEU A 245 -16.01 -6.06 -16.95
N PRO A 246 -16.89 -5.06 -17.00
CA PRO A 246 -18.23 -5.18 -16.45
C PRO A 246 -18.93 -6.43 -16.99
N LYS A 247 -19.63 -7.17 -16.13
CA LYS A 247 -20.30 -8.45 -16.48
C LYS A 247 -21.15 -8.36 -17.74
N GLY A 248 -21.84 -7.24 -17.94
CA GLY A 248 -22.66 -7.00 -19.14
C GLY A 248 -21.83 -6.80 -20.43
N VAL A 249 -20.59 -6.32 -20.32
CA VAL A 249 -19.64 -6.20 -21.44
C VAL A 249 -19.09 -7.58 -21.78
N LEU A 250 -18.67 -8.34 -20.78
CA LEU A 250 -18.20 -9.73 -20.95
C LEU A 250 -19.25 -10.63 -21.62
N ALA A 251 -20.54 -10.54 -21.22
CA ALA A 251 -21.60 -11.31 -21.82
C ALA A 251 -21.75 -11.00 -23.32
N ARG A 252 -21.76 -9.72 -23.68
CA ARG A 252 -21.84 -9.28 -25.10
C ARG A 252 -20.62 -9.69 -25.91
N LEU A 253 -19.44 -9.67 -25.29
CA LEU A 253 -18.20 -10.14 -25.95
C LEU A 253 -18.24 -11.63 -26.24
N ARG A 254 -18.68 -12.44 -25.28
CA ARG A 254 -18.86 -13.89 -25.47
C ARG A 254 -19.81 -14.21 -26.62
N GLU A 255 -20.95 -13.51 -26.67
CA GLU A 255 -21.91 -13.66 -27.79
C GLU A 255 -21.31 -13.24 -29.14
N ARG A 256 -20.52 -12.15 -29.15
CA ARG A 256 -19.85 -11.65 -30.38
C ARG A 256 -18.80 -12.63 -30.88
N LEU A 257 -17.94 -13.10 -29.99
CA LEU A 257 -16.88 -14.06 -30.34
C LEU A 257 -17.44 -15.43 -30.75
N ALA A 258 -18.53 -15.89 -30.11
CA ALA A 258 -19.24 -17.11 -30.50
C ALA A 258 -19.91 -17.03 -31.89
N ARG A 259 -20.21 -15.80 -32.38
CA ARG A 259 -20.82 -15.56 -33.71
C ARG A 259 -19.80 -15.33 -34.81
N ALA A 260 -18.50 -15.21 -34.48
CA ALA A 260 -17.43 -14.81 -35.41
C ALA A 260 -16.93 -15.95 -36.32
N ASP A 261 -17.77 -16.91 -36.68
CA ASP A 261 -17.50 -17.91 -37.71
C ASP A 261 -17.70 -17.27 -39.11
N GLY A 262 -16.63 -16.73 -39.71
CA GLY A 262 -16.57 -16.42 -41.15
C GLY A 262 -16.29 -14.99 -41.59
N GLY A 263 -15.88 -14.05 -40.73
CA GLY A 263 -15.51 -12.69 -41.09
C GLY A 263 -14.01 -12.53 -41.41
N GLN A 264 -13.66 -11.48 -42.25
CA GLN A 264 -12.27 -11.12 -42.61
C GLN A 264 -11.55 -10.45 -41.40
N GLY A 265 -11.33 -11.16 -40.28
CA GLY A 265 -10.57 -10.65 -39.13
C GLY A 265 -10.87 -11.42 -37.85
N THR A 266 -9.88 -11.54 -37.02
CA THR A 266 -10.02 -12.12 -35.68
C THR A 266 -10.18 -11.01 -34.62
N ASP A 267 -11.10 -11.20 -33.68
CA ASP A 267 -11.24 -10.32 -32.52
C ASP A 267 -10.35 -10.85 -31.38
N HIS A 268 -9.48 -10.00 -30.86
CA HIS A 268 -8.62 -10.30 -29.72
C HIS A 268 -8.81 -9.29 -28.62
N LEU A 269 -8.93 -9.74 -27.39
CA LEU A 269 -9.06 -8.90 -26.22
C LEU A 269 -7.68 -8.68 -25.57
N PHE A 270 -7.28 -7.43 -25.44
CA PHE A 270 -6.03 -7.02 -24.81
C PHE A 270 -6.28 -6.05 -23.67
N ARG A 271 -5.39 -6.09 -22.70
CA ARG A 271 -5.17 -5.02 -21.75
C ARG A 271 -3.86 -4.32 -22.08
N PHE A 272 -3.90 -3.00 -22.10
CA PHE A 272 -2.74 -2.14 -22.25
C PHE A 272 -2.53 -1.36 -20.96
N ALA A 273 -1.28 -1.30 -20.45
CA ALA A 273 -0.92 -0.44 -19.35
C ALA A 273 0.22 0.50 -19.78
N PHE A 274 0.04 1.78 -19.45
CA PHE A 274 0.92 2.89 -19.79
C PHE A 274 1.44 3.54 -18.49
N THR A 275 2.66 4.06 -18.51
CA THR A 275 3.25 4.72 -17.33
C THR A 275 4.01 5.97 -17.73
N GLY A 276 3.95 7.01 -16.88
CA GLY A 276 4.71 8.24 -17.07
C GLY A 276 4.37 8.95 -18.38
N ASN A 277 5.40 9.31 -19.15
CA ASN A 277 5.25 10.08 -20.40
C ASN A 277 4.57 9.29 -21.53
N ASP A 278 4.45 7.97 -21.41
CA ASP A 278 3.81 7.16 -22.46
C ASP A 278 2.28 7.29 -22.43
N VAL A 279 1.71 7.81 -21.34
CA VAL A 279 0.26 8.05 -21.20
C VAL A 279 -0.22 9.13 -22.18
N ASP A 280 0.60 10.14 -22.45
CA ASP A 280 0.28 11.27 -23.33
C ASP A 280 0.65 11.03 -24.80
N GLN A 281 1.28 9.90 -25.13
CA GLN A 281 1.71 9.60 -26.49
C GLN A 281 0.62 8.92 -27.32
N PRO A 282 0.54 9.18 -28.63
CA PRO A 282 -0.51 8.64 -29.50
C PRO A 282 -0.25 7.19 -29.96
N HIS A 283 0.41 6.36 -29.13
CA HIS A 283 0.83 4.99 -29.50
C HIS A 283 -0.30 4.13 -30.04
N LEU A 284 -1.50 4.21 -29.45
CA LEU A 284 -2.65 3.42 -29.90
C LEU A 284 -3.15 3.86 -31.27
N SER A 285 -3.28 5.17 -31.50
CA SER A 285 -3.75 5.71 -32.79
C SER A 285 -2.71 5.49 -33.92
N GLU A 286 -1.43 5.46 -33.54
CA GLU A 286 -0.36 5.11 -34.48
C GLU A 286 -0.39 3.63 -34.86
N ALA A 287 -0.56 2.73 -33.83
CA ALA A 287 -0.70 1.30 -34.08
C ALA A 287 -1.90 0.99 -35.01
N VAL A 288 -3.07 1.61 -34.74
CA VAL A 288 -4.26 1.46 -35.58
C VAL A 288 -3.98 1.85 -37.03
N ARG A 289 -3.38 3.02 -37.24
CA ARG A 289 -3.09 3.52 -38.62
C ARG A 289 -2.02 2.71 -39.33
N ARG A 290 -0.94 2.36 -38.65
CA ARG A 290 0.23 1.68 -39.21
C ARG A 290 -0.06 0.25 -39.62
N PHE A 291 -0.85 -0.46 -38.81
CA PHE A 291 -1.12 -1.88 -39.00
C PHE A 291 -2.56 -2.17 -39.49
N ASN A 292 -3.30 -1.12 -39.88
CA ASN A 292 -4.67 -1.24 -40.40
C ASN A 292 -5.59 -2.08 -39.49
N LEU A 293 -5.66 -1.71 -38.19
CA LEU A 293 -6.47 -2.35 -37.18
C LEU A 293 -7.67 -1.49 -36.79
N ASN A 294 -8.67 -2.12 -36.17
CA ASN A 294 -9.72 -1.43 -35.45
C ASN A 294 -9.60 -1.73 -33.97
N PHE A 295 -9.52 -0.68 -33.15
CA PHE A 295 -9.53 -0.79 -31.69
C PHE A 295 -10.86 -0.28 -31.15
N ASN A 296 -11.53 -1.13 -30.36
CA ASN A 296 -12.70 -0.74 -29.60
C ASN A 296 -12.33 -0.71 -28.11
N ILE A 297 -12.35 0.48 -27.50
CA ILE A 297 -12.08 0.65 -26.06
C ILE A 297 -13.33 0.19 -25.31
N LEU A 298 -13.19 -0.87 -24.52
CA LEU A 298 -14.25 -1.47 -23.73
C LEU A 298 -14.31 -0.90 -22.33
N HIS A 299 -13.13 -0.57 -21.78
CA HIS A 299 -12.95 0.05 -20.48
C HIS A 299 -11.62 0.80 -20.46
N GLY A 300 -11.54 1.88 -19.69
CA GLY A 300 -10.29 2.61 -19.55
C GLY A 300 -10.30 3.52 -18.33
N GLN A 301 -9.12 3.66 -17.72
CA GLN A 301 -8.87 4.54 -16.60
C GLN A 301 -7.47 5.14 -16.73
N ILE A 302 -7.37 6.43 -16.44
CA ILE A 302 -6.10 7.12 -16.24
C ILE A 302 -6.09 7.57 -14.77
N ASP A 303 -5.02 7.28 -14.08
CA ASP A 303 -4.84 7.52 -12.65
C ASP A 303 -3.42 8.01 -12.37
N GLU A 304 -3.11 8.29 -11.12
CA GLU A 304 -1.79 8.73 -10.69
C GLU A 304 -1.28 7.79 -9.58
N ILE A 305 -0.05 7.30 -9.75
CA ILE A 305 0.67 6.51 -8.75
C ILE A 305 1.93 7.28 -8.39
N GLN A 306 2.03 7.79 -7.16
CA GLN A 306 3.19 8.57 -6.67
C GLN A 306 3.55 9.78 -7.56
N GLY A 307 2.57 10.49 -8.09
CA GLY A 307 2.80 11.63 -8.98
C GLY A 307 3.15 11.25 -10.43
N GLN A 308 3.12 9.96 -10.77
CA GLN A 308 3.31 9.47 -12.14
C GLN A 308 1.99 9.04 -12.74
N ALA A 309 1.68 9.53 -13.94
CA ALA A 309 0.50 9.10 -14.66
C ALA A 309 0.56 7.59 -14.95
N PHE A 310 -0.55 6.91 -14.72
CA PHE A 310 -0.75 5.49 -15.00
C PHE A 310 -2.05 5.32 -15.76
N GLY A 311 -2.01 4.69 -16.94
CA GLY A 311 -3.19 4.38 -17.74
C GLY A 311 -3.39 2.88 -17.89
N SER A 312 -4.63 2.40 -17.80
CA SER A 312 -5.02 1.03 -18.13
C SER A 312 -6.22 1.03 -19.05
N LEU A 313 -6.14 0.32 -20.17
CA LEU A 313 -7.21 0.21 -21.16
C LEU A 313 -7.46 -1.25 -21.50
N ALA A 314 -8.74 -1.67 -21.50
CA ALA A 314 -9.18 -2.93 -22.09
C ALA A 314 -9.71 -2.66 -23.49
N ILE A 315 -9.12 -3.29 -24.49
CA ILE A 315 -9.36 -3.03 -25.91
C ILE A 315 -9.66 -4.33 -26.65
N LEU A 316 -10.71 -4.32 -27.43
CA LEU A 316 -10.96 -5.34 -28.43
C LEU A 316 -10.30 -4.89 -29.74
N ALA A 317 -9.27 -5.62 -30.16
CA ALA A 317 -8.55 -5.40 -31.41
C ALA A 317 -9.14 -6.32 -32.49
N ASN A 318 -9.46 -5.75 -33.65
CA ASN A 318 -9.94 -6.48 -34.82
C ASN A 318 -9.01 -6.25 -36.01
N GLY A 319 -8.61 -7.32 -36.70
CA GLY A 319 -7.73 -7.29 -37.87
C GLY A 319 -7.22 -8.68 -38.22
N THR A 320 -6.27 -8.76 -39.19
CA THR A 320 -5.60 -10.03 -39.45
C THR A 320 -4.64 -10.39 -38.31
N GLN A 321 -4.42 -11.67 -38.08
CA GLN A 321 -3.53 -12.15 -37.02
C GLN A 321 -2.12 -11.55 -37.13
N ASP A 322 -1.58 -11.43 -38.36
CA ASP A 322 -0.25 -10.87 -38.57
C ASP A 322 -0.19 -9.39 -38.19
N ASN A 323 -1.21 -8.61 -38.59
CA ASN A 323 -1.30 -7.19 -38.26
C ASN A 323 -1.42 -6.97 -36.75
N ILE A 324 -2.22 -7.81 -36.05
CA ILE A 324 -2.37 -7.76 -34.61
C ILE A 324 -1.01 -8.06 -33.95
N ASN A 325 -0.31 -9.13 -34.35
CA ASN A 325 0.98 -9.50 -33.79
C ASN A 325 2.02 -8.38 -33.96
N GLN A 326 2.10 -7.78 -35.15
CA GLN A 326 3.01 -6.66 -35.43
C GLN A 326 2.68 -5.42 -34.58
N ALA A 327 1.40 -5.09 -34.46
CA ALA A 327 0.96 -3.97 -33.63
C ALA A 327 1.26 -4.19 -32.14
N MET A 328 1.04 -5.39 -31.62
CA MET A 328 1.36 -5.73 -30.23
C MET A 328 2.88 -5.69 -29.97
N GLN A 329 3.68 -6.12 -30.94
CA GLN A 329 5.14 -5.99 -30.84
C GLN A 329 5.55 -4.50 -30.83
N TYR A 330 5.04 -3.71 -31.78
CA TYR A 330 5.28 -2.26 -31.82
C TYR A 330 4.94 -1.57 -30.50
N LEU A 331 3.75 -1.84 -29.93
CA LEU A 331 3.34 -1.25 -28.67
C LEU A 331 4.28 -1.63 -27.51
N ARG A 332 4.75 -2.88 -27.45
CA ARG A 332 5.75 -3.31 -26.45
C ARG A 332 7.09 -2.59 -26.61
N GLU A 333 7.52 -2.36 -27.85
CA GLU A 333 8.75 -1.60 -28.16
C GLU A 333 8.63 -0.13 -27.74
N GLN A 334 7.40 0.41 -27.70
CA GLN A 334 7.11 1.76 -27.20
C GLN A 334 6.90 1.80 -25.67
N GLY A 335 7.18 0.72 -24.94
CA GLY A 335 7.06 0.70 -23.47
C GLY A 335 5.67 0.34 -22.94
N VAL A 336 4.67 0.13 -23.81
CA VAL A 336 3.32 -0.29 -23.39
C VAL A 336 3.35 -1.73 -22.93
N VAL A 337 2.81 -2.01 -21.74
CA VAL A 337 2.56 -3.39 -21.30
C VAL A 337 1.33 -3.91 -22.02
N VAL A 338 1.50 -5.01 -22.75
CA VAL A 338 0.44 -5.66 -23.54
C VAL A 338 0.18 -7.04 -22.98
N GLU A 339 -1.00 -7.25 -22.42
CA GLU A 339 -1.48 -8.54 -21.92
C GLU A 339 -2.69 -8.99 -22.75
N GLU A 340 -2.67 -10.24 -23.23
CA GLU A 340 -3.80 -10.83 -23.92
C GLU A 340 -4.75 -11.47 -22.91
N LEU A 341 -6.05 -11.14 -23.02
CA LEU A 341 -7.09 -11.55 -22.06
C LEU A 341 -8.04 -12.62 -22.61
N ASN A 342 -7.71 -13.30 -23.70
CA ASN A 342 -8.60 -14.30 -24.35
C ASN A 342 -8.99 -15.45 -23.44
N HIS A 343 -8.23 -15.75 -22.37
CA HIS A 343 -8.57 -16.76 -21.36
C HIS A 343 -9.66 -16.32 -20.37
N VAL A 344 -10.05 -15.04 -20.39
CA VAL A 344 -11.10 -14.47 -19.51
C VAL A 344 -12.49 -14.59 -20.14
N ILE A 345 -12.54 -14.89 -21.42
CA ILE A 345 -13.75 -15.05 -22.22
C ILE A 345 -14.07 -16.53 -22.40
#